data_6bc8bab448dfd14b9e9b770816ed0c9f
#
_entry.id   6bc8bab448dfd14b9e9b770816ed0c9f
#
_cell.length_a   1.000
_cell.length_b   1.000
_cell.length_c   1.000
_cell.angle_alpha   90.00
_cell.angle_beta   90.00
_cell.angle_gamma   90.00
#
_symmetry.space_group_name_H-M   'P 1'
#
loop_
_entity.id
_entity.type
_entity.pdbx_description
1 polymer ?
#
loop_
_entity_poly.entity_id
_entity_poly.type
_entity_poly.pdbx_seq_one_letter_code
_entity_poly.pdbx_strand_id
1 'polypeptide(L)'
;AYNKISHTQSGVESILKNTPMYNKTFSYPDDVTNTTKSMKYSQAFMAAADTSGVSPYHLASRVKQEVVISPTTMSDSVSGTRSGYTGIYNFYNIGATNTTSGSAVNNGLKWASTGTSYLRPWNSRYRSIVGGAIYIGEKYINVGQNTSYLQKFNVTEKNRYNHQYMSNI
;
A
#
# COMPACT_ATOMS: atom_id res chain seq x y z
N ALA A 1 0.60 -14.79 4.21
CA ALA A 1 0.85 -14.75 2.77
C ALA A 1 -0.46 -14.76 2.00
N TYR A 2 -0.41 -14.23 0.80
CA TYR A 2 -1.60 -14.20 -0.04
C TYR A 2 -1.95 -15.61 -0.53
N ASN A 3 -3.21 -15.96 -0.39
CA ASN A 3 -3.77 -17.22 -0.88
C ASN A 3 -5.00 -16.90 -1.74
N LYS A 4 -4.94 -17.23 -3.02
CA LYS A 4 -5.99 -16.85 -3.98
C LYS A 4 -7.33 -17.54 -3.71
N ILE A 5 -7.33 -18.64 -2.98
CA ILE A 5 -8.56 -19.37 -2.68
C ILE A 5 -9.26 -18.76 -1.47
N SER A 6 -8.51 -18.47 -0.40
CA SER A 6 -9.08 -18.01 0.86
C SER A 6 -9.21 -16.50 0.97
N HIS A 7 -8.45 -15.73 0.19
CA HIS A 7 -8.48 -14.28 0.23
C HIS A 7 -9.28 -13.74 -0.95
N THR A 8 -10.42 -13.12 -0.65
CA THR A 8 -11.33 -12.65 -1.70
C THR A 8 -11.53 -11.15 -1.61
N GLN A 9 -11.94 -10.55 -2.73
CA GLN A 9 -12.29 -9.13 -2.74
C GLN A 9 -13.46 -8.84 -1.80
N SER A 10 -14.44 -9.74 -1.74
CA SER A 10 -15.57 -9.62 -0.83
C SER A 10 -15.11 -9.60 0.63
N GLY A 11 -14.12 -10.42 0.98
CA GLY A 11 -13.53 -10.41 2.32
C GLY A 11 -12.82 -9.09 2.61
N VAL A 12 -12.14 -8.52 1.63
CA VAL A 12 -11.52 -7.19 1.79
C VAL A 12 -12.60 -6.14 2.04
N GLU A 13 -13.70 -6.17 1.28
CA GLU A 13 -14.81 -5.22 1.53
C GLU A 13 -15.34 -5.33 2.94
N SER A 14 -15.44 -6.54 3.47
CA SER A 14 -15.90 -6.73 4.85
C SER A 14 -14.96 -6.06 5.86
N ILE A 15 -13.67 -6.12 5.61
CA ILE A 15 -12.68 -5.43 6.46
C ILE A 15 -12.86 -3.92 6.38
N LEU A 16 -13.19 -3.40 5.20
CA LEU A 16 -13.33 -1.97 4.97
C LEU A 16 -14.66 -1.38 5.45
N LYS A 17 -15.56 -2.18 5.99
CA LYS A 17 -16.81 -1.67 6.55
C LYS A 17 -16.52 -0.61 7.61
N ASN A 18 -17.38 0.41 7.65
CA ASN A 18 -17.25 1.53 8.57
C ASN A 18 -16.00 2.37 8.31
N THR A 19 -15.53 2.41 7.08
CA THR A 19 -14.47 3.31 6.64
C THR A 19 -14.89 4.02 5.36
N PRO A 20 -14.25 5.14 5.02
CA PRO A 20 -14.53 5.82 3.76
C PRO A 20 -14.18 5.01 2.51
N MET A 21 -13.44 3.91 2.66
CA MET A 21 -13.03 3.06 1.53
C MET A 21 -14.06 1.98 1.19
N TYR A 22 -15.06 1.79 2.04
CA TYR A 22 -16.02 0.71 1.84
C TYR A 22 -16.84 0.94 0.57
N ASN A 23 -16.80 -0.03 -0.33
CA ASN A 23 -17.55 0.00 -1.58
C ASN A 23 -17.33 1.30 -2.38
N LYS A 24 -16.10 1.84 -2.29
CA LYS A 24 -15.76 3.13 -2.87
C LYS A 24 -14.72 2.93 -3.97
N THR A 25 -14.91 3.66 -5.09
CA THR A 25 -13.95 3.70 -6.18
C THR A 25 -13.06 4.93 -6.04
N PHE A 26 -11.89 4.86 -6.65
CA PHE A 26 -11.02 6.02 -6.85
C PHE A 26 -10.46 5.99 -8.26
N SER A 27 -10.08 7.16 -8.76
CA SER A 27 -9.45 7.29 -10.07
C SER A 27 -7.95 7.45 -9.91
N TYR A 28 -7.22 6.98 -10.89
CA TYR A 28 -5.76 7.07 -10.90
C TYR A 28 -5.26 7.10 -12.34
N PRO A 29 -4.10 7.75 -12.58
CA PRO A 29 -3.48 7.67 -13.90
C PRO A 29 -2.81 6.32 -14.07
N ASP A 30 -3.07 5.66 -15.19
CA ASP A 30 -2.43 4.39 -15.53
C ASP A 30 -1.21 4.70 -16.38
N ASP A 31 -0.02 4.36 -15.87
CA ASP A 31 1.23 4.68 -16.54
C ASP A 31 1.44 3.87 -17.83
N VAL A 32 0.79 2.71 -17.95
CA VAL A 32 0.95 1.86 -19.13
C VAL A 32 0.13 2.40 -20.31
N THR A 33 -1.14 2.72 -20.07
CA THR A 33 -2.05 3.16 -21.12
C THR A 33 -2.07 4.67 -21.27
N ASN A 34 -1.52 5.38 -20.29
CA ASN A 34 -1.54 6.84 -20.23
C ASN A 34 -2.97 7.39 -20.24
N THR A 35 -3.87 6.68 -19.58
CA THR A 35 -5.27 7.06 -19.44
C THR A 35 -5.66 7.07 -17.97
N THR A 36 -6.78 7.72 -17.65
CA THR A 36 -7.33 7.67 -16.31
C THR A 36 -8.19 6.41 -16.17
N LYS A 37 -7.90 5.65 -15.13
CA LYS A 37 -8.66 4.45 -14.77
C LYS A 37 -9.29 4.61 -13.40
N SER A 38 -10.22 3.74 -13.09
CA SER A 38 -10.87 3.69 -11.78
C SER A 38 -10.93 2.27 -11.27
N MET A 39 -10.85 2.10 -9.97
CA MET A 39 -11.08 0.81 -9.33
C MET A 39 -11.60 1.02 -7.91
N LYS A 40 -12.22 -0.01 -7.34
CA LYS A 40 -12.57 -0.01 -5.93
C LYS A 40 -11.32 -0.15 -5.09
N TYR A 41 -11.37 0.40 -3.86
CA TYR A 41 -10.28 0.16 -2.92
C TYR A 41 -10.04 -1.33 -2.70
N SER A 42 -11.10 -2.13 -2.61
CA SER A 42 -10.94 -3.58 -2.45
C SER A 42 -10.17 -4.21 -3.61
N GLN A 43 -10.39 -3.74 -4.83
CA GLN A 43 -9.62 -4.20 -5.99
C GLN A 43 -8.15 -3.80 -5.90
N ALA A 44 -7.88 -2.60 -5.38
CA ALA A 44 -6.51 -2.13 -5.20
C ALA A 44 -5.75 -3.02 -4.21
N PHE A 45 -6.40 -3.44 -3.13
CA PHE A 45 -5.77 -4.36 -2.17
C PHE A 45 -5.54 -5.74 -2.78
N MET A 46 -6.45 -6.22 -3.62
CA MET A 46 -6.21 -7.49 -4.34
C MET A 46 -5.04 -7.36 -5.30
N ALA A 47 -4.94 -6.26 -6.05
CA ALA A 47 -3.81 -6.00 -6.94
C ALA A 47 -2.50 -5.90 -6.15
N ALA A 48 -2.55 -5.24 -5.01
CA ALA A 48 -1.39 -5.12 -4.13
C ALA A 48 -0.92 -6.50 -3.63
N ALA A 49 -1.86 -7.37 -3.27
CA ALA A 49 -1.56 -8.73 -2.85
C ALA A 49 -0.93 -9.55 -3.99
N ASP A 50 -1.48 -9.43 -5.19
CA ASP A 50 -0.93 -10.12 -6.36
C ASP A 50 0.54 -9.73 -6.60
N THR A 51 0.85 -8.46 -6.44
CA THR A 51 2.19 -7.95 -6.73
C THR A 51 3.18 -8.25 -5.61
N SER A 52 2.72 -8.15 -4.36
CA SER A 52 3.61 -8.22 -3.19
C SER A 52 3.68 -9.59 -2.53
N GLY A 53 2.68 -10.44 -2.74
CA GLY A 53 2.56 -11.70 -2.03
C GLY A 53 2.03 -11.57 -0.59
N VAL A 54 1.72 -10.35 -0.16
CA VAL A 54 1.19 -10.11 1.18
C VAL A 54 -0.33 -10.29 1.15
N SER A 55 -0.88 -10.87 2.21
CA SER A 55 -2.33 -11.06 2.31
C SER A 55 -3.08 -9.74 2.11
N PRO A 56 -4.10 -9.70 1.24
CA PRO A 56 -4.89 -8.49 1.06
C PRO A 56 -5.65 -8.11 2.32
N TYR A 57 -5.96 -9.08 3.18
CA TYR A 57 -6.61 -8.82 4.47
C TYR A 57 -5.64 -8.12 5.42
N HIS A 58 -4.39 -8.52 5.42
CA HIS A 58 -3.37 -7.84 6.20
C HIS A 58 -3.18 -6.40 5.73
N LEU A 59 -3.08 -6.21 4.42
CA LEU A 59 -2.89 -4.88 3.84
C LEU A 59 -4.08 -3.97 4.16
N ALA A 60 -5.29 -4.43 3.94
CA ALA A 60 -6.50 -3.64 4.22
C ALA A 60 -6.62 -3.32 5.70
N SER A 61 -6.33 -4.29 6.57
CA SER A 61 -6.39 -4.09 8.01
C SER A 61 -5.37 -3.06 8.47
N ARG A 62 -4.17 -3.10 7.90
CA ARG A 62 -3.14 -2.13 8.24
C ARG A 62 -3.53 -0.73 7.83
N VAL A 63 -4.03 -0.56 6.60
CA VAL A 63 -4.49 0.76 6.14
C VAL A 63 -5.60 1.27 7.05
N LYS A 64 -6.56 0.41 7.38
CA LYS A 64 -7.65 0.78 8.28
C LYS A 64 -7.11 1.26 9.63
N GLN A 65 -6.15 0.56 10.18
CA GLN A 65 -5.57 0.92 11.48
C GLN A 65 -4.75 2.20 11.38
N GLU A 66 -4.02 2.41 10.29
CA GLU A 66 -3.08 3.52 10.17
C GLU A 66 -3.72 4.84 9.78
N VAL A 67 -4.72 4.83 8.89
CA VAL A 67 -5.18 6.08 8.29
C VAL A 67 -6.67 6.35 8.43
N VAL A 68 -7.47 5.43 8.92
CA VAL A 68 -8.90 5.68 9.13
C VAL A 68 -9.09 6.31 10.51
N ILE A 69 -9.74 7.48 10.54
CA ILE A 69 -10.00 8.19 11.78
C ILE A 69 -11.41 7.90 12.26
N SER A 70 -12.38 7.90 11.35
CA SER A 70 -13.79 7.64 11.64
C SER A 70 -14.44 6.99 10.43
N PRO A 71 -15.71 6.56 10.51
CA PRO A 71 -16.39 6.01 9.34
C PRO A 71 -16.41 6.93 8.13
N THR A 72 -16.25 8.24 8.34
CA THR A 72 -16.35 9.23 7.25
C THR A 72 -15.06 10.00 6.99
N THR A 73 -14.00 9.80 7.78
CA THR A 73 -12.77 10.60 7.64
C THR A 73 -11.53 9.74 7.68
N MET A 74 -10.51 10.18 6.94
CA MET A 74 -9.19 9.58 6.93
C MET A 74 -8.12 10.63 7.16
N SER A 75 -6.94 10.17 7.53
CA SER A 75 -5.78 11.01 7.80
C SER A 75 -5.35 11.81 6.57
N ASP A 76 -4.71 12.95 6.80
CA ASP A 76 -4.06 13.73 5.76
C ASP A 76 -2.96 12.95 5.02
N SER A 77 -2.49 11.86 5.57
CA SER A 77 -1.54 10.98 4.86
C SER A 77 -2.11 10.46 3.54
N VAL A 78 -3.43 10.43 3.40
CA VAL A 78 -4.10 9.89 2.22
C VAL A 78 -5.07 10.87 1.58
N SER A 79 -5.05 12.14 1.97
CA SER A 79 -5.94 13.15 1.41
C SER A 79 -5.50 13.62 0.02
N GLY A 80 -4.22 13.63 -0.23
CA GLY A 80 -3.66 14.23 -1.45
C GLY A 80 -3.64 15.75 -1.41
N THR A 81 -4.00 16.34 -0.27
CA THR A 81 -4.12 17.79 -0.14
C THR A 81 -3.28 18.38 0.98
N ARG A 82 -2.39 17.58 1.56
CA ARG A 82 -1.52 18.07 2.64
C ARG A 82 -0.61 19.17 2.13
N SER A 83 -0.58 20.29 2.86
CA SER A 83 0.26 21.44 2.48
C SER A 83 1.73 21.00 2.33
N GLY A 84 2.32 21.33 1.19
CA GLY A 84 3.69 20.93 0.86
C GLY A 84 3.79 19.58 0.18
N TYR A 85 2.72 18.78 0.17
CA TYR A 85 2.72 17.43 -0.37
C TYR A 85 1.47 17.13 -1.18
N THR A 86 0.97 18.13 -1.89
CA THR A 86 -0.23 17.98 -2.73
C THR A 86 -0.03 16.85 -3.74
N GLY A 87 -1.01 15.97 -3.84
CA GLY A 87 -0.96 14.83 -4.75
C GLY A 87 -0.08 13.68 -4.29
N ILE A 88 0.36 13.67 -3.03
CA ILE A 88 1.17 12.60 -2.46
C ILE A 88 0.34 11.84 -1.43
N TYR A 89 0.48 10.50 -1.42
CA TYR A 89 -0.31 9.61 -0.60
C TYR A 89 0.59 8.59 0.10
N ASN A 90 0.25 8.24 1.33
CA ASN A 90 0.96 7.19 2.07
C ASN A 90 -0.06 6.39 2.89
N PHE A 91 -0.61 5.35 2.27
CA PHE A 91 -1.72 4.60 2.86
C PHE A 91 -1.31 3.72 4.03
N TYR A 92 -0.04 3.35 4.13
CA TYR A 92 0.42 2.48 5.23
C TYR A 92 1.25 3.22 6.28
N ASN A 93 1.33 4.53 6.17
CA ASN A 93 2.15 5.38 7.04
C ASN A 93 3.60 4.89 7.17
N ILE A 94 4.16 4.42 6.07
CA ILE A 94 5.55 4.00 6.03
C ILE A 94 6.45 5.23 6.19
N GLY A 95 7.40 5.16 7.14
CA GLY A 95 8.28 6.28 7.42
C GLY A 95 7.63 7.43 8.16
N ALA A 96 6.38 7.25 8.60
CA ALA A 96 5.63 8.30 9.28
C ALA A 96 5.94 8.27 10.78
N THR A 97 7.07 8.84 11.16
CA THR A 97 7.48 8.93 12.56
C THR A 97 7.72 10.39 12.93
N ASN A 98 7.42 10.75 14.17
CA ASN A 98 7.70 12.09 14.67
C ASN A 98 9.20 12.26 14.89
N THR A 99 9.70 13.42 14.50
CA THR A 99 11.08 13.80 14.73
C THR A 99 11.10 15.24 15.26
N THR A 100 12.27 15.70 15.71
CA THR A 100 12.41 17.09 16.15
C THR A 100 12.21 18.09 15.01
N SER A 101 12.37 17.66 13.76
CA SER A 101 12.27 18.54 12.59
C SER A 101 10.97 18.39 11.81
N GLY A 102 10.07 17.48 12.20
CA GLY A 102 8.83 17.31 11.47
C GLY A 102 7.84 16.35 12.11
N SER A 103 6.57 16.50 11.73
CA SER A 103 5.50 15.62 12.18
C SER A 103 5.55 14.29 11.46
N ALA A 104 4.89 13.28 12.04
CA ALA A 104 4.80 11.96 11.45
C ALA A 104 4.21 12.02 10.04
N VAL A 105 3.11 12.76 9.87
CA VAL A 105 2.46 12.86 8.55
C VAL A 105 3.41 13.46 7.52
N ASN A 106 4.05 14.56 7.84
CA ASN A 106 4.98 15.21 6.91
C ASN A 106 6.18 14.33 6.59
N ASN A 107 6.73 13.65 7.60
CA ASN A 107 7.86 12.75 7.37
C ASN A 107 7.48 11.58 6.48
N GLY A 108 6.30 11.01 6.69
CA GLY A 108 5.80 9.93 5.83
C GLY A 108 5.56 10.38 4.41
N LEU A 109 4.99 11.56 4.22
CA LEU A 109 4.73 12.10 2.88
C LEU A 109 6.03 12.53 2.19
N LYS A 110 6.99 13.04 2.94
CA LYS A 110 8.29 13.34 2.37
C LYS A 110 8.94 12.07 1.80
N TRP A 111 8.94 11.00 2.57
CA TRP A 111 9.49 9.73 2.10
C TRP A 111 8.71 9.22 0.88
N ALA A 112 7.39 9.30 0.90
CA ALA A 112 6.55 8.85 -0.21
C ALA A 112 6.79 9.66 -1.49
N SER A 113 7.22 10.90 -1.37
CA SER A 113 7.46 11.79 -2.50
C SER A 113 8.85 11.68 -3.11
N THR A 114 9.75 10.92 -2.49
CA THR A 114 11.17 10.87 -2.90
C THR A 114 11.55 9.47 -3.37
N GLY A 115 12.57 9.40 -4.22
CA GLY A 115 13.09 8.13 -4.71
C GLY A 115 12.22 7.51 -5.78
N THR A 116 12.63 6.32 -6.21
CA THR A 116 11.95 5.59 -7.28
C THR A 116 11.61 4.14 -6.90
N SER A 117 12.14 3.66 -5.78
CA SER A 117 11.84 2.31 -5.30
C SER A 117 10.39 2.22 -4.81
N TYR A 118 9.81 1.04 -4.91
CA TYR A 118 8.45 0.76 -4.41
C TYR A 118 7.38 1.61 -5.10
N LEU A 119 7.55 1.85 -6.40
CA LEU A 119 6.66 2.71 -7.20
C LEU A 119 6.62 4.16 -6.73
N ARG A 120 7.62 4.60 -5.95
CA ARG A 120 7.71 6.03 -5.58
C ARG A 120 8.12 6.87 -6.78
N PRO A 121 7.71 8.13 -6.82
CA PRO A 121 6.87 8.83 -5.83
C PRO A 121 5.44 8.28 -5.82
N TRP A 122 4.86 8.26 -4.65
CA TRP A 122 3.46 7.81 -4.50
C TRP A 122 2.53 8.97 -4.80
N ASN A 123 2.45 9.30 -6.07
CA ASN A 123 1.67 10.42 -6.58
C ASN A 123 0.29 10.01 -7.09
N SER A 124 -0.15 8.84 -6.71
CA SER A 124 -1.53 8.37 -6.88
C SER A 124 -1.86 7.40 -5.76
N ARG A 125 -3.16 7.20 -5.51
CA ARG A 125 -3.58 6.21 -4.52
C ARG A 125 -3.13 4.82 -4.92
N TYR A 126 -3.20 4.50 -6.20
CA TYR A 126 -2.76 3.20 -6.71
C TYR A 126 -1.28 2.95 -6.39
N ARG A 127 -0.41 3.91 -6.71
CA ARG A 127 1.02 3.73 -6.48
C ARG A 127 1.34 3.58 -5.00
N SER A 128 0.63 4.30 -4.15
CA SER A 128 0.80 4.17 -2.70
C SER A 128 0.37 2.80 -2.20
N ILE A 129 -0.82 2.34 -2.58
CA ILE A 129 -1.37 1.08 -2.08
C ILE A 129 -0.54 -0.11 -2.58
N VAL A 130 -0.20 -0.15 -3.85
CA VAL A 130 0.56 -1.26 -4.42
C VAL A 130 2.04 -1.15 -4.06
N GLY A 131 2.61 0.03 -4.20
CA GLY A 131 4.03 0.24 -3.86
C GLY A 131 4.34 0.02 -2.39
N GLY A 132 3.44 0.50 -1.53
CA GLY A 132 3.58 0.26 -0.09
C GLY A 132 3.48 -1.21 0.27
N ALA A 133 2.62 -1.96 -0.44
CA ALA A 133 2.53 -3.41 -0.23
C ALA A 133 3.83 -4.11 -0.61
N ILE A 134 4.47 -3.70 -1.69
CA ILE A 134 5.78 -4.25 -2.08
C ILE A 134 6.80 -4.01 -0.97
N TYR A 135 6.80 -2.79 -0.42
CA TYR A 135 7.69 -2.46 0.70
C TYR A 135 7.44 -3.36 1.91
N ILE A 136 6.18 -3.55 2.28
CA ILE A 136 5.81 -4.39 3.41
C ILE A 136 6.24 -5.83 3.17
N GLY A 137 6.01 -6.35 1.97
CA GLY A 137 6.40 -7.72 1.62
C GLY A 137 7.90 -7.93 1.71
N GLU A 138 8.66 -6.97 1.23
CA GLU A 138 10.12 -7.03 1.29
C GLU A 138 10.61 -6.98 2.74
N LYS A 139 9.99 -6.15 3.57
CA LYS A 139 10.33 -6.09 5.00
C LYS A 139 10.03 -7.39 5.70
N TYR A 140 8.92 -8.05 5.40
CA TYR A 140 8.63 -9.35 5.96
C TYR A 140 9.70 -10.37 5.59
N ILE A 141 10.12 -10.38 4.34
CA ILE A 141 11.16 -11.28 3.87
C ILE A 141 12.46 -11.01 4.62
N ASN A 142 12.86 -9.75 4.74
CA ASN A 142 14.10 -9.39 5.39
C ASN A 142 14.10 -9.68 6.88
N VAL A 143 13.02 -9.33 7.57
CA VAL A 143 12.90 -9.57 9.01
C VAL A 143 12.77 -11.06 9.29
N GLY A 144 12.01 -11.76 8.45
CA GLY A 144 11.73 -13.16 8.62
C GLY A 144 12.79 -14.08 8.05
N GLN A 145 14.01 -13.62 7.88
CA GLN A 145 15.04 -14.40 7.20
C GLN A 145 15.30 -15.76 7.85
N ASN A 146 15.05 -15.87 9.12
CA ASN A 146 15.24 -17.13 9.86
C ASN A 146 13.90 -17.75 10.28
N THR A 147 12.81 -17.38 9.64
CA THR A 147 11.48 -17.88 9.97
C THR A 147 10.92 -18.72 8.84
N SER A 148 9.87 -19.48 9.16
CA SER A 148 9.14 -20.25 8.15
C SER A 148 8.51 -19.34 7.09
N TYR A 149 8.12 -18.15 7.48
CA TYR A 149 7.54 -17.20 6.55
C TYR A 149 8.53 -16.87 5.43
N LEU A 150 9.74 -16.52 5.80
CA LEU A 150 10.76 -16.19 4.81
C LEU A 150 11.04 -17.38 3.90
N GLN A 151 11.11 -18.57 4.46
CA GLN A 151 11.39 -19.76 3.67
C GLN A 151 10.37 -19.97 2.57
N LYS A 152 9.12 -19.58 2.81
CA LYS A 152 8.07 -19.68 1.80
C LYS A 152 8.23 -18.66 0.68
N PHE A 153 8.83 -17.53 0.97
CA PHE A 153 8.95 -16.44 0.01
C PHE A 153 10.33 -16.34 -0.63
N ASN A 154 11.32 -16.92 -0.03
CA ASN A 154 12.69 -16.75 -0.45
C ASN A 154 12.91 -17.08 -1.92
N VAL A 155 12.18 -18.05 -2.42
CA VAL A 155 12.33 -18.50 -3.79
C VAL A 155 11.91 -17.42 -4.77
N THR A 156 10.91 -16.63 -4.41
CA THR A 156 10.30 -15.67 -5.32
C THR A 156 10.83 -14.26 -5.14
N GLU A 157 11.50 -13.97 -4.08
CA GLU A 157 11.91 -12.60 -3.77
C GLU A 157 12.80 -11.98 -4.83
N LYS A 158 13.50 -12.79 -5.58
CA LYS A 158 14.41 -12.27 -6.60
C LYS A 158 13.69 -11.79 -7.83
N ASN A 159 12.50 -12.19 -8.02
CA ASN A 159 11.76 -11.89 -9.24
C ASN A 159 10.73 -10.82 -9.08
N ARG A 160 10.64 -10.43 -8.05
CA ARG A 160 9.58 -9.52 -7.80
C ARG A 160 9.75 -8.15 -8.27
N TYR A 161 10.24 -8.44 -9.20
CA TYR A 161 10.19 -7.47 -9.34
C TYR A 161 10.30 -6.93 -10.11
N ASN A 162 10.52 -7.14 -10.80
CA ASN A 162 10.42 -6.58 -11.23
C ASN A 162 9.89 -6.08 -11.54
N HIS A 163 9.89 -6.67 -11.68
CA HIS A 163 9.28 -6.17 -11.77
C HIS A 163 9.11 -5.59 -11.50
N GLN A 164 9.44 -6.19 -11.06
CA GLN A 164 9.44 -5.85 -10.52
C GLN A 164 9.53 -5.34 -9.88
N TYR A 165 9.78 -6.24 -9.82
CA TYR A 165 10.06 -6.17 -8.78
C TYR A 165 10.05 -6.13 -8.21
N MET A 166 10.20 -6.78 -8.05
CA MET A 166 10.38 -7.09 -7.29
C MET A 166 10.17 -7.07 -6.73
N SER A 167 10.10 -7.73 -6.77
CA SER A 167 10.06 -8.07 -5.96
C SER A 167 9.69 -8.16 -5.33
N ASN A 168 9.56 -9.00 -5.05
CA ASN A 168 9.26 -9.43 -4.24
C ASN A 168 8.78 -9.34 -3.52
N ILE A 169 8.72 -9.87 -3.26
CA ILE A 169 8.16 -9.93 -2.74
C ILE A 169 7.92 -9.93 -2.21
#